data_61dc2282b00218ac68fa1f7a26062dea
#
_entry.id   61dc2282b00218ac68fa1f7a26062dea
#
_cell.length_a   1.000
_cell.length_b   1.000
_cell.length_c   1.000
_cell.angle_alpha   90.00
_cell.angle_beta   90.00
_cell.angle_gamma   90.00
#
_symmetry.space_group_name_H-M   'P 1'
#
loop_
_entity.id
_entity.type
_entity.pdbx_description
1 polymer ?
#
loop_
_entity_poly.entity_id
_entity_poly.type
_entity_poly.pdbx_seq_one_letter_code
_entity_poly.pdbx_strand_id
1 'polypeptide(L)'
;ILSIIDRCEVTPAAGATAKKIFRILADAEAKAHGLPVEQVHFHEVGAVDSIVDIVAAAVCLDNLGITQVLIPELTEGCGTIRCQHGILPVPVPAVMNIAAAYGLKLHLTDSQGEFVTPTGAAIAAAIRTSDRLPKHFTIEKTGLGAGKRNYDRPGFLRAILIREEQAQADIIWKLETNIDDCSGEIMGLTMEFLLKAGAKDVHYTPVFMKKNRPAYQLNVICSAEDLSLIHISEPTRLALI
;
A
#
# COMPACT_ATOMS: atom_id res chain seq x y z
N ILE A 1 25.09 2.43 16.47
CA ILE A 1 24.08 1.45 16.02
C ILE A 1 24.24 1.22 14.52
N LEU A 2 24.18 2.23 13.65
CA LEU A 2 24.25 2.03 12.18
C LEU A 2 25.50 1.25 11.76
N SER A 3 26.65 1.52 12.38
CA SER A 3 27.90 0.79 12.13
C SER A 3 27.87 -0.67 12.62
N ILE A 4 27.00 -1.00 13.59
CA ILE A 4 26.78 -2.39 14.01
C ILE A 4 25.98 -3.12 12.93
N ILE A 5 24.93 -2.49 12.41
CA ILE A 5 24.14 -3.06 11.31
C ILE A 5 24.99 -3.29 10.06
N ASP A 6 25.91 -2.38 9.75
CA ASP A 6 26.85 -2.53 8.62
C ASP A 6 27.77 -3.76 8.74
N ARG A 7 28.00 -4.23 9.95
CA ARG A 7 28.82 -5.41 10.23
C ARG A 7 28.03 -6.72 10.36
N CYS A 8 26.69 -6.61 10.37
CA CYS A 8 25.85 -7.80 10.38
C CYS A 8 25.88 -8.49 9.02
N GLU A 9 25.97 -9.80 9.00
CA GLU A 9 25.87 -10.64 7.80
C GLU A 9 24.39 -10.76 7.38
N VAL A 10 23.82 -9.66 6.89
CA VAL A 10 22.43 -9.58 6.39
C VAL A 10 22.41 -9.09 4.95
N THR A 11 21.32 -9.34 4.26
CA THR A 11 21.15 -8.84 2.88
C THR A 11 21.15 -7.30 2.85
N PRO A 12 21.52 -6.68 1.73
CA PRO A 12 21.45 -5.22 1.59
C PRO A 12 20.05 -4.65 1.85
N ALA A 13 18.99 -5.39 1.47
CA ALA A 13 17.59 -5.00 1.67
C ALA A 13 17.21 -5.00 3.16
N ALA A 14 17.54 -6.08 3.88
CA ALA A 14 17.32 -6.16 5.32
C ALA A 14 18.11 -5.10 6.08
N GLY A 15 19.38 -4.89 5.72
CA GLY A 15 20.20 -3.83 6.31
C GLY A 15 19.64 -2.42 6.08
N ALA A 16 19.16 -2.13 4.87
CA ALA A 16 18.52 -0.85 4.55
C ALA A 16 17.24 -0.62 5.36
N THR A 17 16.41 -1.67 5.48
CA THR A 17 15.17 -1.63 6.28
C THR A 17 15.47 -1.41 7.76
N ALA A 18 16.41 -2.14 8.34
CA ALA A 18 16.82 -1.97 9.73
C ALA A 18 17.33 -0.54 10.02
N LYS A 19 18.17 0.01 9.14
CA LYS A 19 18.64 1.39 9.27
C LYS A 19 17.52 2.42 9.16
N LYS A 20 16.54 2.18 8.27
CA LYS A 20 15.34 3.04 8.16
C LYS A 20 14.55 3.06 9.46
N ILE A 21 14.33 1.91 10.08
CA ILE A 21 13.63 1.79 11.37
C ILE A 21 14.36 2.60 12.45
N PHE A 22 15.69 2.44 12.56
CA PHE A 22 16.47 3.17 13.56
C PHE A 22 16.46 4.67 13.34
N ARG A 23 16.47 5.17 12.10
CA ARG A 23 16.36 6.61 11.83
C ARG A 23 15.01 7.16 12.30
N ILE A 24 13.90 6.46 11.97
CA ILE A 24 12.56 6.84 12.42
C ILE A 24 12.50 6.96 13.95
N LEU A 25 13.08 5.98 14.62
CA LEU A 25 13.11 5.94 16.06
C LEU A 25 13.97 7.06 16.66
N ALA A 26 15.15 7.30 16.08
CA ALA A 26 16.04 8.38 16.49
C ALA A 26 15.40 9.77 16.35
N ASP A 27 14.73 10.02 15.24
CA ASP A 27 14.01 11.28 14.99
C ASP A 27 12.87 11.49 16.00
N ALA A 28 12.13 10.42 16.32
CA ALA A 28 11.04 10.50 17.28
C ALA A 28 11.48 10.74 18.71
N GLU A 29 12.57 10.09 19.14
CA GLU A 29 13.20 10.29 20.45
C GLU A 29 13.83 11.70 20.55
N ALA A 30 14.54 12.13 19.51
CA ALA A 30 15.09 13.49 19.43
C ALA A 30 14.02 14.55 19.66
N LYS A 31 12.86 14.37 19.00
CA LYS A 31 11.73 15.27 19.15
C LYS A 31 11.08 15.17 20.54
N ALA A 32 11.00 13.97 21.11
CA ALA A 32 10.45 13.79 22.46
C ALA A 32 11.32 14.45 23.55
N HIS A 33 12.64 14.42 23.36
CA HIS A 33 13.61 15.03 24.26
C HIS A 33 13.93 16.50 23.98
N GLY A 34 13.51 17.04 22.83
CA GLY A 34 13.87 18.39 22.40
C GLY A 34 15.35 18.56 22.10
N LEU A 35 16.04 17.49 21.68
CA LEU A 35 17.48 17.45 21.41
C LEU A 35 17.75 17.18 19.94
N PRO A 36 18.93 17.61 19.41
CA PRO A 36 19.40 17.14 18.10
C PRO A 36 19.56 15.63 18.08
N VAL A 37 19.34 15.01 16.92
CA VAL A 37 19.41 13.54 16.76
C VAL A 37 20.76 12.95 17.16
N GLU A 38 21.85 13.70 16.93
CA GLU A 38 23.22 13.29 17.25
C GLU A 38 23.48 13.23 18.77
N GLN A 39 22.64 13.91 19.56
CA GLN A 39 22.75 13.98 21.03
C GLN A 39 21.76 13.05 21.73
N VAL A 40 20.96 12.32 20.99
CA VAL A 40 20.01 11.36 21.57
C VAL A 40 20.76 10.17 22.12
N HIS A 41 20.66 9.98 23.43
CA HIS A 41 21.07 8.76 24.09
C HIS A 41 19.89 7.80 24.15
N PHE A 42 19.98 6.69 23.45
CA PHE A 42 18.98 5.62 23.52
C PHE A 42 19.06 4.91 24.87
N HIS A 43 18.35 5.42 25.87
CA HIS A 43 18.37 4.82 27.20
C HIS A 43 17.60 3.51 27.28
N GLU A 44 16.54 3.35 26.48
CA GLU A 44 15.70 2.15 26.45
C GLU A 44 15.81 1.40 25.11
N VAL A 45 16.08 2.11 24.02
CA VAL A 45 16.05 1.57 22.65
C VAL A 45 17.43 1.23 22.09
N GLY A 46 18.49 1.67 22.73
CA GLY A 46 19.89 1.37 22.33
C GLY A 46 20.43 0.05 22.93
N ALA A 47 19.62 -0.66 23.68
CA ALA A 47 19.99 -1.95 24.22
C ALA A 47 20.09 -3.01 23.11
N VAL A 48 20.89 -4.04 23.33
CA VAL A 48 21.17 -5.10 22.35
C VAL A 48 19.88 -5.78 21.88
N ASP A 49 18.90 -5.92 22.76
CA ASP A 49 17.59 -6.50 22.46
C ASP A 49 16.84 -5.73 21.37
N SER A 50 16.79 -4.39 21.46
CA SER A 50 16.13 -3.58 20.42
C SER A 50 16.84 -3.66 19.06
N ILE A 51 18.17 -3.78 19.06
CA ILE A 51 18.95 -3.98 17.83
C ILE A 51 18.57 -5.33 17.21
N VAL A 52 18.53 -6.38 18.04
CA VAL A 52 18.16 -7.73 17.59
C VAL A 52 16.73 -7.75 17.04
N ASP A 53 15.78 -7.16 17.75
CA ASP A 53 14.37 -7.12 17.32
C ASP A 53 14.20 -6.44 15.97
N ILE A 54 14.84 -5.29 15.78
CA ILE A 54 14.75 -4.53 14.53
C ILE A 54 15.43 -5.25 13.36
N VAL A 55 16.64 -5.78 13.59
CA VAL A 55 17.36 -6.53 12.55
C VAL A 55 16.60 -7.82 12.21
N ALA A 56 16.11 -8.56 13.23
CA ALA A 56 15.34 -9.77 13.02
C ALA A 56 14.05 -9.51 12.24
N ALA A 57 13.31 -8.44 12.56
CA ALA A 57 12.12 -8.06 11.80
C ALA A 57 12.44 -7.79 10.33
N ALA A 58 13.52 -7.05 10.05
CA ALA A 58 13.97 -6.75 8.69
C ALA A 58 14.37 -8.02 7.92
N VAL A 59 15.13 -8.92 8.57
CA VAL A 59 15.56 -10.20 7.97
C VAL A 59 14.36 -11.11 7.71
N CYS A 60 13.40 -11.21 8.65
CA CYS A 60 12.21 -12.04 8.46
C CYS A 60 11.37 -11.57 7.26
N LEU A 61 11.16 -10.26 7.10
CA LEU A 61 10.41 -9.71 5.97
C LEU A 61 11.12 -9.97 4.64
N ASP A 62 12.42 -9.78 4.60
CA ASP A 62 13.24 -10.03 3.42
C ASP A 62 13.25 -11.52 3.03
N ASN A 63 13.47 -12.43 3.99
CA ASN A 63 13.43 -13.88 3.76
C ASN A 63 12.06 -14.39 3.29
N LEU A 64 10.99 -13.77 3.73
CA LEU A 64 9.63 -14.11 3.29
C LEU A 64 9.28 -13.47 1.94
N GLY A 65 10.14 -12.64 1.37
CA GLY A 65 9.91 -11.93 0.11
C GLY A 65 8.74 -10.94 0.20
N ILE A 66 8.48 -10.36 1.37
CA ILE A 66 7.35 -9.47 1.59
C ILE A 66 7.63 -8.11 0.95
N THR A 67 6.82 -7.76 -0.05
CA THR A 67 6.90 -6.48 -0.77
C THR A 67 5.79 -5.50 -0.38
N GLN A 68 4.69 -6.01 0.15
CA GLN A 68 3.55 -5.20 0.59
C GLN A 68 3.19 -5.52 2.03
N VAL A 69 3.08 -4.47 2.84
CA VAL A 69 2.70 -4.58 4.26
C VAL A 69 1.53 -3.65 4.52
N LEU A 70 0.40 -4.25 4.91
CA LEU A 70 -0.85 -3.55 5.16
C LEU A 70 -1.04 -3.41 6.66
N ILE A 71 -1.07 -2.18 7.15
CA ILE A 71 -1.30 -1.87 8.57
C ILE A 71 -2.41 -0.83 8.65
N PRO A 72 -3.67 -1.26 8.82
CA PRO A 72 -4.82 -0.36 8.89
C PRO A 72 -4.75 0.56 10.10
N GLU A 73 -4.46 0.00 11.27
CA GLU A 73 -4.32 0.71 12.54
C GLU A 73 -3.46 -0.10 13.51
N LEU A 74 -2.98 0.56 14.54
CA LEU A 74 -2.30 -0.05 15.68
C LEU A 74 -3.19 0.11 16.91
N THR A 75 -3.47 -0.99 17.61
CA THR A 75 -4.23 -0.96 18.86
C THR A 75 -3.31 -0.54 20.00
N GLU A 76 -3.70 0.51 20.72
CA GLU A 76 -2.93 1.06 21.85
C GLU A 76 -3.77 1.04 23.13
N GLY A 77 -3.10 0.97 24.28
CA GLY A 77 -3.73 1.06 25.58
C GLY A 77 -3.93 2.50 26.06
N CYS A 78 -4.14 2.63 27.34
CA CYS A 78 -4.31 3.92 28.02
C CYS A 78 -3.58 3.96 29.38
N GLY A 79 -3.71 5.08 30.09
CA GLY A 79 -3.14 5.27 31.41
C GLY A 79 -1.68 5.72 31.37
N THR A 80 -0.84 5.13 32.20
CA THR A 80 0.56 5.51 32.36
C THR A 80 1.45 4.28 32.45
N ILE A 81 2.72 4.44 32.04
CA ILE A 81 3.78 3.46 32.26
C ILE A 81 4.93 4.08 33.05
N ARG A 82 5.64 3.24 33.80
CA ARG A 82 6.90 3.62 34.46
C ARG A 82 8.06 3.15 33.62
N CYS A 83 8.91 4.08 33.21
CA CYS A 83 10.13 3.83 32.44
C CYS A 83 11.32 4.55 33.07
N GLN A 84 12.50 4.54 32.45
CA GLN A 84 13.69 5.26 32.94
C GLN A 84 13.47 6.78 33.04
N HIS A 85 12.58 7.34 32.24
CA HIS A 85 12.19 8.77 32.24
C HIS A 85 11.12 9.10 33.30
N GLY A 86 10.75 8.15 34.18
CA GLY A 86 9.71 8.31 35.16
C GLY A 86 8.35 7.73 34.70
N ILE A 87 7.28 8.42 35.05
CA ILE A 87 5.90 8.03 34.68
C ILE A 87 5.51 8.80 33.43
N LEU A 88 5.24 8.08 32.35
CA LEU A 88 4.80 8.65 31.08
C LEU A 88 3.35 8.26 30.77
N PRO A 89 2.59 9.13 30.10
CA PRO A 89 1.27 8.78 29.59
C PRO A 89 1.38 7.82 28.40
N VAL A 90 0.35 7.01 28.20
CA VAL A 90 0.19 6.13 27.03
C VAL A 90 -0.88 6.74 26.12
N PRO A 91 -0.60 6.90 24.81
CA PRO A 91 0.64 6.57 24.09
C PRO A 91 1.84 7.42 24.51
N VAL A 92 3.03 6.82 24.56
CA VAL A 92 4.25 7.56 24.94
C VAL A 92 4.65 8.58 23.85
N PRO A 93 5.37 9.67 24.23
CA PRO A 93 5.68 10.76 23.29
C PRO A 93 6.33 10.32 21.98
N ALA A 94 7.27 9.37 22.01
CA ALA A 94 7.93 8.86 20.81
C ALA A 94 6.94 8.18 19.87
N VAL A 95 6.00 7.38 20.38
CA VAL A 95 4.93 6.74 19.58
C VAL A 95 4.05 7.80 18.92
N MET A 96 3.65 8.83 19.67
CA MET A 96 2.86 9.94 19.13
C MET A 96 3.61 10.68 18.01
N ASN A 97 4.91 10.92 18.20
CA ASN A 97 5.75 11.56 17.18
C ASN A 97 5.84 10.74 15.90
N ILE A 98 6.03 9.40 16.01
CA ILE A 98 6.06 8.49 14.87
C ILE A 98 4.70 8.45 14.17
N ALA A 99 3.63 8.28 14.95
CA ALA A 99 2.27 8.20 14.40
C ALA A 99 1.92 9.46 13.60
N ALA A 100 2.23 10.64 14.14
CA ALA A 100 2.00 11.91 13.48
C ALA A 100 2.84 12.09 12.22
N ALA A 101 4.13 11.74 12.26
CA ALA A 101 5.05 11.91 11.12
C ALA A 101 4.74 10.96 9.95
N TYR A 102 4.29 9.74 10.25
CA TYR A 102 4.07 8.69 9.25
C TYR A 102 2.60 8.38 9.00
N GLY A 103 1.67 9.12 9.61
CA GLY A 103 0.23 8.92 9.44
C GLY A 103 -0.24 7.52 9.89
N LEU A 104 0.33 6.99 10.99
CA LEU A 104 -0.16 5.76 11.60
C LEU A 104 -1.45 6.05 12.34
N LYS A 105 -2.47 5.22 12.13
CA LYS A 105 -3.73 5.30 12.87
C LYS A 105 -3.60 4.52 14.16
N LEU A 106 -3.96 5.14 15.27
CA LEU A 106 -3.99 4.51 16.59
C LEU A 106 -5.45 4.30 17.00
N HIS A 107 -5.78 3.08 17.39
CA HIS A 107 -7.03 2.73 18.05
C HIS A 107 -6.79 2.65 19.54
N LEU A 108 -7.22 3.68 20.28
CA LEU A 108 -7.07 3.72 21.74
C LEU A 108 -8.14 2.86 22.41
N THR A 109 -7.71 2.07 23.39
CA THR A 109 -8.59 1.19 24.17
C THR A 109 -8.61 1.58 25.64
N ASP A 110 -9.57 1.05 26.39
CA ASP A 110 -9.67 1.26 27.84
C ASP A 110 -8.70 0.38 28.67
N SER A 111 -7.93 -0.48 28.01
CA SER A 111 -6.97 -1.36 28.67
C SER A 111 -5.74 -0.61 29.13
N GLN A 112 -5.37 -0.79 30.40
CA GLN A 112 -4.21 -0.14 30.98
C GLN A 112 -2.90 -0.73 30.45
N GLY A 113 -1.99 0.15 30.02
CA GLY A 113 -0.64 -0.20 29.59
C GLY A 113 -0.31 0.17 28.16
N GLU A 114 0.96 -0.01 27.83
CA GLU A 114 1.54 0.28 26.53
C GLU A 114 1.49 -0.98 25.63
N PHE A 115 0.71 -0.94 24.55
CA PHE A 115 0.66 -2.02 23.56
C PHE A 115 1.51 -1.70 22.35
N VAL A 116 1.72 -0.43 22.04
CA VAL A 116 2.56 0.04 20.96
C VAL A 116 3.81 0.71 21.54
N THR A 117 4.93 0.01 21.48
CA THR A 117 6.22 0.57 21.91
C THR A 117 6.81 1.48 20.81
N PRO A 118 7.74 2.39 21.13
CA PRO A 118 8.45 3.19 20.13
C PRO A 118 9.10 2.34 19.04
N THR A 119 9.74 1.23 19.41
CA THR A 119 10.33 0.26 18.47
C THR A 119 9.27 -0.34 17.54
N GLY A 120 8.15 -0.80 18.10
CA GLY A 120 7.03 -1.37 17.31
C GLY A 120 6.43 -0.34 16.35
N ALA A 121 6.21 0.89 16.80
CA ALA A 121 5.73 1.98 15.96
C ALA A 121 6.72 2.31 14.83
N ALA A 122 8.03 2.35 15.10
CA ALA A 122 9.07 2.61 14.10
C ALA A 122 9.16 1.49 13.07
N ILE A 123 9.04 0.22 13.48
CA ILE A 123 8.94 -0.92 12.56
C ILE A 123 7.72 -0.74 11.66
N ALA A 124 6.53 -0.53 12.24
CA ALA A 124 5.30 -0.34 11.47
C ALA A 124 5.40 0.82 10.48
N ALA A 125 5.94 1.97 10.90
CA ALA A 125 6.14 3.14 10.04
C ALA A 125 7.12 2.87 8.89
N ALA A 126 8.18 2.10 9.14
CA ALA A 126 9.21 1.81 8.14
C ALA A 126 8.71 0.86 7.04
N ILE A 127 7.91 -0.15 7.42
CA ILE A 127 7.53 -1.25 6.51
C ILE A 127 6.15 -1.07 5.86
N ARG A 128 5.26 -0.28 6.46
CA ARG A 128 3.91 -0.08 5.95
C ARG A 128 3.91 0.49 4.53
N THR A 129 3.24 -0.19 3.61
CA THR A 129 3.02 0.26 2.23
C THR A 129 1.61 0.80 2.02
N SER A 130 0.62 0.30 2.78
CA SER A 130 -0.78 0.77 2.72
C SER A 130 -1.47 0.60 4.08
N ASP A 131 -2.53 1.38 4.30
CA ASP A 131 -3.46 1.26 5.42
C ASP A 131 -4.78 0.60 5.01
N ARG A 132 -4.91 0.15 3.76
CA ARG A 132 -6.14 -0.45 3.23
C ARG A 132 -5.98 -1.93 3.03
N LEU A 133 -6.88 -2.71 3.61
CA LEU A 133 -7.01 -4.13 3.31
C LEU A 133 -7.75 -4.31 1.99
N PRO A 134 -7.38 -5.31 1.17
CA PRO A 134 -8.16 -5.68 -0.01
C PRO A 134 -9.54 -6.19 0.42
N LYS A 135 -10.55 -6.01 -0.45
CA LYS A 135 -11.92 -6.46 -0.17
C LYS A 135 -12.02 -7.99 -0.11
N HIS A 136 -11.25 -8.66 -0.95
CA HIS A 136 -11.23 -10.13 -1.05
C HIS A 136 -9.77 -10.60 -1.01
N PHE A 137 -9.49 -11.52 -0.13
CA PHE A 137 -8.18 -12.13 0.02
C PHE A 137 -8.29 -13.51 0.67
N THR A 138 -7.34 -14.36 0.37
CA THR A 138 -7.17 -15.66 1.02
C THR A 138 -6.05 -15.57 2.04
N ILE A 139 -6.26 -16.13 3.23
CA ILE A 139 -5.22 -16.24 4.27
C ILE A 139 -4.36 -17.46 3.95
N GLU A 140 -3.08 -17.25 3.74
CA GLU A 140 -2.12 -18.32 3.48
C GLU A 140 -1.45 -18.83 4.75
N LYS A 141 -1.03 -17.90 5.62
CA LYS A 141 -0.34 -18.21 6.89
C LYS A 141 -0.67 -17.17 7.94
N THR A 142 -0.58 -17.59 9.20
CA THR A 142 -0.68 -16.68 10.35
C THR A 142 0.48 -16.93 11.30
N GLY A 143 0.96 -15.85 11.91
CA GLY A 143 1.97 -15.87 12.97
C GLY A 143 1.51 -15.03 14.15
N LEU A 144 1.84 -15.48 15.35
CA LEU A 144 1.56 -14.78 16.60
C LEU A 144 2.86 -14.57 17.37
N GLY A 145 3.07 -13.35 17.84
CA GLY A 145 4.16 -12.99 18.74
C GLY A 145 3.58 -12.36 20.01
N ALA A 146 3.88 -12.93 21.16
CA ALA A 146 3.41 -12.44 22.45
C ALA A 146 4.57 -11.85 23.27
N GLY A 147 4.31 -10.71 23.93
CA GLY A 147 5.19 -10.14 24.93
C GLY A 147 5.10 -10.87 26.28
N LYS A 148 5.97 -10.48 27.23
CA LYS A 148 6.01 -11.04 28.58
C LYS A 148 5.03 -10.36 29.56
N ARG A 149 4.51 -9.18 29.19
CA ARG A 149 3.62 -8.43 30.06
C ARG A 149 2.21 -9.02 30.04
N ASN A 150 1.60 -9.11 31.22
CA ASN A 150 0.21 -9.55 31.33
C ASN A 150 -0.68 -8.30 31.38
N TYR A 151 -1.67 -8.29 30.51
CA TYR A 151 -2.70 -7.27 30.42
C TYR A 151 -4.08 -7.88 30.69
N ASP A 152 -5.09 -7.06 30.88
CA ASP A 152 -6.50 -7.44 31.00
C ASP A 152 -7.09 -8.05 29.72
N ARG A 153 -6.36 -7.90 28.62
CA ARG A 153 -6.64 -8.51 27.30
C ARG A 153 -5.38 -9.18 26.74
N PRO A 154 -5.51 -10.11 25.77
CA PRO A 154 -4.36 -10.73 25.15
C PRO A 154 -3.50 -9.69 24.41
N GLY A 155 -2.25 -9.50 24.89
CA GLY A 155 -1.25 -8.62 24.26
C GLY A 155 -0.37 -9.42 23.31
N PHE A 156 -0.74 -9.49 22.03
CA PHE A 156 0.07 -10.16 21.00
C PHE A 156 0.02 -9.42 19.67
N LEU A 157 1.11 -9.51 18.93
CA LEU A 157 1.17 -9.13 17.52
C LEU A 157 0.70 -10.31 16.66
N ARG A 158 -0.22 -10.07 15.76
CA ARG A 158 -0.66 -11.03 14.75
C ARG A 158 -0.21 -10.58 13.37
N ALA A 159 0.62 -11.40 12.71
CA ALA A 159 0.98 -11.25 11.31
C ALA A 159 0.18 -12.24 10.47
N ILE A 160 -0.38 -11.79 9.37
CA ILE A 160 -1.18 -12.61 8.47
C ILE A 160 -0.59 -12.45 7.06
N LEU A 161 -0.15 -13.56 6.48
CA LEU A 161 0.20 -13.61 5.06
C LEU A 161 -1.07 -13.82 4.26
N ILE A 162 -1.38 -12.87 3.41
CA ILE A 162 -2.56 -12.91 2.57
C ILE A 162 -2.16 -12.94 1.10
N ARG A 163 -2.99 -13.59 0.31
CA ARG A 163 -2.98 -13.47 -1.15
C ARG A 163 -4.21 -12.66 -1.55
N GLU A 164 -3.98 -11.53 -2.17
CA GLU A 164 -5.06 -10.75 -2.76
C GLU A 164 -5.63 -11.54 -3.94
N GLU A 165 -6.92 -11.80 -3.90
CA GLU A 165 -7.64 -12.22 -5.08
C GLU A 165 -7.70 -10.98 -5.97
N GLN A 166 -6.88 -10.97 -7.01
CA GLN A 166 -7.05 -9.98 -8.06
C GLN A 166 -8.49 -10.15 -8.56
N ALA A 167 -9.38 -9.27 -8.12
CA ALA A 167 -10.57 -9.03 -8.91
C ALA A 167 -10.00 -8.74 -10.31
N GLN A 168 -10.31 -9.60 -11.27
CA GLN A 168 -10.10 -9.23 -12.66
C GLN A 168 -10.76 -7.87 -12.77
N ALA A 169 -9.95 -6.83 -12.75
CA ALA A 169 -10.46 -5.51 -13.03
C ALA A 169 -11.06 -5.66 -14.41
N ASP A 170 -12.35 -5.50 -14.52
CA ASP A 170 -13.06 -5.55 -15.79
C ASP A 170 -12.58 -4.30 -16.55
N ILE A 171 -11.36 -4.40 -17.11
CA ILE A 171 -10.75 -3.32 -17.84
C ILE A 171 -11.56 -3.17 -19.12
N ILE A 172 -12.30 -2.08 -19.16
CA ILE A 172 -13.11 -1.71 -20.32
C ILE A 172 -12.28 -0.71 -21.13
N TRP A 173 -12.13 -1.01 -22.41
CA TRP A 173 -11.51 -0.13 -23.38
C TRP A 173 -12.57 0.66 -24.11
N LYS A 174 -12.30 1.95 -24.32
CA LYS A 174 -13.07 2.81 -25.20
C LYS A 174 -12.19 3.15 -26.40
N LEU A 175 -12.63 2.74 -27.60
CA LEU A 175 -12.04 3.12 -28.87
C LEU A 175 -12.84 4.28 -29.44
N GLU A 176 -12.15 5.28 -29.97
CA GLU A 176 -12.76 6.43 -30.62
C GLU A 176 -12.12 6.65 -31.98
N THR A 177 -12.92 6.71 -33.03
CA THR A 177 -12.45 7.06 -34.38
C THR A 177 -13.39 8.03 -35.05
N ASN A 178 -12.85 8.98 -35.82
CA ASN A 178 -13.62 9.97 -36.55
C ASN A 178 -13.74 9.57 -38.03
N ILE A 179 -14.94 9.59 -38.54
CA ILE A 179 -15.29 9.13 -39.89
C ILE A 179 -15.99 10.27 -40.63
N ASP A 180 -15.45 10.76 -41.75
CA ASP A 180 -15.97 11.84 -42.54
C ASP A 180 -16.37 11.47 -43.98
N ASP A 181 -16.18 10.21 -44.39
CA ASP A 181 -16.35 9.69 -45.75
C ASP A 181 -17.11 8.37 -45.84
N CYS A 182 -18.04 8.11 -44.89
CA CYS A 182 -18.80 6.86 -44.83
C CYS A 182 -20.33 7.13 -44.93
N SER A 183 -21.04 6.28 -45.66
CA SER A 183 -22.50 6.35 -45.71
C SER A 183 -23.17 5.82 -44.43
N GLY A 184 -24.38 6.31 -44.14
CA GLY A 184 -25.14 5.86 -42.98
C GLY A 184 -25.45 4.36 -42.98
N GLU A 185 -25.59 3.75 -44.16
CA GLU A 185 -25.83 2.32 -44.32
C GLU A 185 -24.60 1.49 -43.90
N ILE A 186 -23.39 1.93 -44.34
CA ILE A 186 -22.13 1.27 -43.94
C ILE A 186 -21.90 1.46 -42.46
N MET A 187 -22.20 2.62 -41.88
CA MET A 187 -22.10 2.85 -40.44
C MET A 187 -23.03 1.92 -39.64
N GLY A 188 -24.28 1.73 -40.10
CA GLY A 188 -25.21 0.77 -39.48
C GLY A 188 -24.72 -0.66 -39.52
N LEU A 189 -24.19 -1.10 -40.68
CA LEU A 189 -23.62 -2.43 -40.85
C LEU A 189 -22.37 -2.62 -39.97
N THR A 190 -21.52 -1.63 -39.89
CA THR A 190 -20.34 -1.64 -39.01
C THR A 190 -20.70 -1.81 -37.55
N MET A 191 -21.75 -1.13 -37.06
CA MET A 191 -22.25 -1.27 -35.70
C MET A 191 -22.64 -2.72 -35.41
N GLU A 192 -23.39 -3.37 -36.35
CA GLU A 192 -23.76 -4.77 -36.19
C GLU A 192 -22.56 -5.71 -36.15
N PHE A 193 -21.54 -5.49 -36.99
CA PHE A 193 -20.32 -6.29 -37.00
C PHE A 193 -19.53 -6.11 -35.70
N LEU A 194 -19.38 -4.91 -35.20
CA LEU A 194 -18.66 -4.64 -33.95
C LEU A 194 -19.36 -5.29 -32.75
N LEU A 195 -20.68 -5.23 -32.67
CA LEU A 195 -21.45 -5.91 -31.62
C LEU A 195 -21.31 -7.44 -31.73
N LYS A 196 -21.34 -7.99 -32.96
CA LYS A 196 -21.09 -9.43 -33.18
C LYS A 196 -19.65 -9.85 -32.86
N ALA A 197 -18.69 -8.94 -33.00
CA ALA A 197 -17.27 -9.18 -32.67
C ALA A 197 -16.98 -9.09 -31.16
N GLY A 198 -17.97 -8.79 -30.31
CA GLY A 198 -17.82 -8.76 -28.86
C GLY A 198 -17.83 -7.37 -28.23
N ALA A 199 -18.09 -6.31 -29.01
CA ALA A 199 -18.26 -4.98 -28.44
C ALA A 199 -19.42 -4.96 -27.43
N LYS A 200 -19.20 -4.39 -26.25
CA LYS A 200 -20.23 -4.24 -25.21
C LYS A 200 -21.23 -3.12 -25.53
N ASP A 201 -20.72 -2.08 -26.21
CA ASP A 201 -21.56 -0.97 -26.70
C ASP A 201 -20.90 -0.33 -27.91
N VAL A 202 -21.71 0.18 -28.85
CA VAL A 202 -21.28 0.91 -30.05
C VAL A 202 -22.24 2.06 -30.30
N HIS A 203 -21.73 3.28 -30.41
CA HIS A 203 -22.55 4.41 -30.74
C HIS A 203 -21.81 5.45 -31.58
N TYR A 204 -22.55 6.26 -32.31
CA TYR A 204 -22.03 7.38 -33.11
C TYR A 204 -22.40 8.71 -32.48
N THR A 205 -21.43 9.63 -32.47
CA THR A 205 -21.64 11.01 -32.04
C THR A 205 -21.40 11.94 -33.25
N PRO A 206 -22.35 12.79 -33.65
CA PRO A 206 -22.10 13.81 -34.71
C PRO A 206 -21.00 14.77 -34.27
N VAL A 207 -20.05 15.05 -35.16
CA VAL A 207 -18.94 15.96 -34.92
C VAL A 207 -18.67 16.82 -36.16
N PHE A 208 -17.98 17.93 -35.98
CA PHE A 208 -17.45 18.73 -37.07
C PHE A 208 -15.93 18.63 -37.08
N MET A 209 -15.37 18.23 -38.22
CA MET A 209 -13.94 18.09 -38.38
C MET A 209 -13.34 19.37 -39.06
N LYS A 210 -12.04 19.33 -39.36
CA LYS A 210 -11.33 20.41 -40.06
C LYS A 210 -12.09 20.82 -41.32
N LYS A 211 -12.04 22.12 -41.66
CA LYS A 211 -12.78 22.74 -42.77
C LYS A 211 -14.30 22.66 -42.62
N ASN A 212 -14.77 22.55 -41.37
CA ASN A 212 -16.20 22.52 -41.01
C ASN A 212 -17.00 21.39 -41.68
N ARG A 213 -16.37 20.21 -41.88
CA ARG A 213 -17.03 19.06 -42.50
C ARG A 213 -17.83 18.30 -41.44
N PRO A 214 -19.11 18.00 -41.68
CA PRO A 214 -19.87 17.09 -40.85
C PRO A 214 -19.24 15.71 -40.89
N ALA A 215 -19.15 15.08 -39.74
CA ALA A 215 -18.56 13.74 -39.56
C ALA A 215 -19.21 13.06 -38.38
N TYR A 216 -18.86 11.78 -38.16
CA TYR A 216 -19.28 10.99 -37.01
C TYR A 216 -18.07 10.47 -36.26
N GLN A 217 -18.11 10.56 -34.93
CA GLN A 217 -17.20 9.85 -34.07
C GLN A 217 -17.81 8.51 -33.71
N LEU A 218 -17.19 7.43 -34.13
CA LEU A 218 -17.52 6.08 -33.68
C LEU A 218 -16.90 5.86 -32.33
N ASN A 219 -17.71 5.44 -31.36
CA ASN A 219 -17.31 5.07 -30.03
C ASN A 219 -17.63 3.59 -29.81
N VAL A 220 -16.64 2.80 -29.41
CA VAL A 220 -16.78 1.36 -29.16
C VAL A 220 -16.27 1.04 -27.76
N ILE A 221 -17.09 0.39 -26.97
CA ILE A 221 -16.74 -0.11 -25.63
C ILE A 221 -16.56 -1.61 -25.70
N CYS A 222 -15.39 -2.10 -25.28
CA CYS A 222 -15.05 -3.52 -25.34
C CYS A 222 -14.18 -3.99 -24.16
N SER A 223 -14.07 -5.31 -23.99
CA SER A 223 -13.10 -5.91 -23.08
C SER A 223 -11.69 -5.88 -23.69
N ALA A 224 -10.66 -6.11 -22.87
CA ALA A 224 -9.29 -6.20 -23.36
C ALA A 224 -9.09 -7.39 -24.30
N GLU A 225 -9.86 -8.46 -24.13
CA GLU A 225 -9.78 -9.69 -24.92
C GLU A 225 -10.30 -9.47 -26.36
N ASP A 226 -11.32 -8.64 -26.51
CA ASP A 226 -11.98 -8.36 -27.80
C ASP A 226 -11.33 -7.22 -28.58
N LEU A 227 -10.40 -6.48 -27.94
CA LEU A 227 -9.78 -5.27 -28.50
C LEU A 227 -9.16 -5.47 -29.88
N SER A 228 -8.47 -6.58 -30.08
CA SER A 228 -7.79 -6.87 -31.35
C SER A 228 -8.76 -7.17 -32.49
N LEU A 229 -9.85 -7.89 -32.21
CA LEU A 229 -10.89 -8.23 -33.20
C LEU A 229 -11.67 -6.98 -33.60
N ILE A 230 -12.01 -6.15 -32.62
CA ILE A 230 -12.73 -4.91 -32.81
C ILE A 230 -11.90 -3.91 -33.60
N HIS A 231 -10.61 -3.77 -33.30
CA HIS A 231 -9.72 -2.86 -34.02
C HIS A 231 -9.56 -3.23 -35.51
N ILE A 232 -9.62 -4.51 -35.86
CA ILE A 232 -9.58 -4.98 -37.26
C ILE A 232 -10.90 -4.67 -38.00
N SER A 233 -12.01 -4.59 -37.28
CA SER A 233 -13.36 -4.41 -37.82
C SER A 233 -13.75 -2.93 -37.98
N GLU A 234 -12.89 -1.97 -37.61
CA GLU A 234 -13.17 -0.54 -37.77
C GLU A 234 -13.25 -0.12 -39.23
N PRO A 235 -14.20 0.79 -39.61
CA PRO A 235 -14.49 1.13 -41.00
C PRO A 235 -13.31 1.80 -41.74
N THR A 236 -12.36 2.37 -41.03
CA THR A 236 -11.14 2.98 -41.64
C THR A 236 -10.26 1.98 -42.37
N ARG A 237 -10.45 0.67 -42.17
CA ARG A 237 -9.77 -0.41 -42.93
C ARG A 237 -10.68 -1.11 -43.93
N LEU A 238 -12.00 -1.02 -43.79
CA LEU A 238 -12.96 -1.60 -44.77
C LEU A 238 -13.04 -0.80 -46.09
N ALA A 239 -12.59 0.43 -46.10
CA ALA A 239 -12.53 1.27 -47.31
C ALA A 239 -11.32 0.98 -48.25
N LEU A 240 -10.53 -0.05 -47.92
CA LEU A 240 -9.36 -0.46 -48.72
C LEU A 240 -9.53 -1.85 -49.39
N ILE A 241 -10.76 -2.36 -49.45
CA ILE A 241 -11.07 -3.60 -50.20
C ILE A 241 -11.99 -3.26 -51.37
#